data_d9c5e9b46133e9e4b14304c2e9a477f5
#
_entry.id   d9c5e9b46133e9e4b14304c2e9a477f5
#
_cell.length_a   1.000
_cell.length_b   1.000
_cell.length_c   1.000
_cell.angle_alpha   90.00
_cell.angle_beta   90.00
_cell.angle_gamma   90.00
#
_symmetry.space_group_name_H-M   'P 1'
#
loop_
_entity.id
_entity.type
_entity.pdbx_description
1 polymer ?
#
loop_
_entity_poly.entity_id
_entity_poly.type
_entity_poly.pdbx_seq_one_letter_code
_entity_poly.pdbx_strand_id
1 'polypeptide(L)'
;MDILGILKGFWESSGLAVLTWREGVMILVSFVLLYLAIAKKFEPLLLLPIAFGILLANLPGAGLMDDPTGIIDPLSTTIREGAHWYDIGILRLIYAGVKSSIFPCLIFMGVGAMTDFGPLLANPMSLLLGAAAQLGIYVAFTIAILLGFTPQEAAAIGIIGGADGPTAIFLASKLAAHLLAPIAVAAYSYMALIPIIQPPIMKLLTTKKERAVEMKQLRTVSKTEKIIFPVVVLVICAFMLPSVAPLIGMFMLGNLFRESGVVERLSDTAQNALTNIVTILLGVTVGATANGQTFLSKQTIFIIILGLTAFCFSTAGGVLLGKLMYLVTKGKVNPLIGSAGVSAVPMAARVSQVEGRKANPTNFLLMHAMGPERRGCYRLGCRRRFPAPAVRQIIKDKIKNPAVLFSCRTAGIFYVRAARFLARRRPRKYKI
;
A
#
# COMPACT_ATOMS: atom_id res chain seq x y z
N MET A 1 -37.38 -39.16 27.00
CA MET A 1 -36.42 -38.23 26.38
C MET A 1 -36.80 -38.08 24.93
N ASP A 2 -37.19 -36.91 24.50
CA ASP A 2 -37.51 -36.64 23.11
C ASP A 2 -36.21 -36.38 22.32
N ILE A 3 -35.60 -37.46 21.81
CA ILE A 3 -34.35 -37.44 21.06
C ILE A 3 -34.48 -36.57 19.81
N LEU A 4 -35.67 -36.59 19.18
CA LEU A 4 -35.97 -35.77 18.01
C LEU A 4 -36.02 -34.27 18.38
N GLY A 5 -36.56 -33.91 19.53
CA GLY A 5 -36.58 -32.54 20.06
C GLY A 5 -35.15 -32.03 20.37
N ILE A 6 -34.31 -32.88 20.93
CA ILE A 6 -32.90 -32.56 21.21
C ILE A 6 -32.11 -32.36 19.92
N LEU A 7 -32.29 -33.26 18.95
CA LEU A 7 -31.63 -33.14 17.62
C LEU A 7 -32.09 -31.91 16.85
N LYS A 8 -33.39 -31.58 16.93
CA LYS A 8 -33.95 -30.39 16.32
C LYS A 8 -33.42 -29.11 16.97
N GLY A 9 -33.38 -29.07 18.33
CA GLY A 9 -32.76 -27.95 19.05
C GLY A 9 -31.28 -27.78 18.76
N PHE A 10 -30.54 -28.86 18.62
CA PHE A 10 -29.13 -28.82 18.22
C PHE A 10 -28.97 -28.31 16.77
N TRP A 11 -29.83 -28.74 15.86
CA TRP A 11 -29.83 -28.23 14.47
C TRP A 11 -30.14 -26.73 14.42
N GLU A 12 -31.22 -26.30 15.13
CA GLU A 12 -31.64 -24.88 15.17
C GLU A 12 -30.60 -23.96 15.83
N SER A 13 -29.81 -24.49 16.79
CA SER A 13 -28.70 -23.77 17.41
C SER A 13 -27.39 -23.85 16.61
N SER A 14 -27.32 -24.70 15.57
CA SER A 14 -26.12 -24.87 14.76
C SER A 14 -25.96 -23.72 13.77
N GLY A 15 -24.72 -23.28 13.55
CA GLY A 15 -24.41 -22.28 12.54
C GLY A 15 -24.84 -22.68 11.11
N LEU A 16 -25.02 -24.00 10.85
CA LEU A 16 -25.48 -24.49 9.54
C LEU A 16 -26.94 -24.10 9.25
N ALA A 17 -27.79 -24.02 10.26
CA ALA A 17 -29.19 -23.63 10.10
C ALA A 17 -29.36 -22.14 9.73
N VAL A 18 -28.38 -21.31 10.11
CA VAL A 18 -28.41 -19.85 9.90
C VAL A 18 -27.53 -19.44 8.70
N LEU A 19 -26.80 -20.37 8.09
CA LEU A 19 -25.88 -20.11 6.98
C LEU A 19 -26.62 -19.52 5.77
N THR A 20 -26.25 -18.31 5.41
CA THR A 20 -26.75 -17.65 4.21
C THR A 20 -25.92 -18.06 2.99
N TRP A 21 -26.54 -18.02 1.79
CA TRP A 21 -25.80 -18.32 0.55
C TRP A 21 -24.59 -17.39 0.33
N ARG A 22 -24.69 -16.14 0.79
CA ARG A 22 -23.60 -15.16 0.68
C ARG A 22 -22.42 -15.53 1.56
N GLU A 23 -22.67 -15.96 2.79
CA GLU A 23 -21.63 -16.47 3.68
C GLU A 23 -20.96 -17.71 3.10
N GLY A 24 -21.76 -18.64 2.54
CA GLY A 24 -21.24 -19.82 1.86
C GLY A 24 -20.27 -19.47 0.69
N VAL A 25 -20.64 -18.48 -0.12
CA VAL A 25 -19.76 -17.98 -1.20
C VAL A 25 -18.49 -17.36 -0.63
N MET A 26 -18.58 -16.57 0.44
CA MET A 26 -17.39 -15.95 1.08
C MET A 26 -16.47 -16.98 1.73
N ILE A 27 -17.01 -18.04 2.31
CA ILE A 27 -16.21 -19.18 2.78
C ILE A 27 -15.46 -19.83 1.62
N LEU A 28 -16.13 -20.05 0.48
CA LEU A 28 -15.46 -20.57 -0.73
C LEU A 28 -14.35 -19.62 -1.22
N VAL A 29 -14.61 -18.31 -1.26
CA VAL A 29 -13.61 -17.29 -1.62
C VAL A 29 -12.42 -17.36 -0.67
N SER A 30 -12.65 -17.51 0.65
CA SER A 30 -11.58 -17.63 1.63
C SER A 30 -10.70 -18.87 1.35
N PHE A 31 -11.30 -20.02 1.02
CA PHE A 31 -10.54 -21.23 0.66
C PHE A 31 -9.72 -21.05 -0.62
N VAL A 32 -10.25 -20.37 -1.62
CA VAL A 32 -9.47 -20.03 -2.83
C VAL A 32 -8.28 -19.15 -2.49
N LEU A 33 -8.48 -18.12 -1.68
CA LEU A 33 -7.38 -17.23 -1.26
C LEU A 33 -6.34 -17.97 -0.39
N LEU A 34 -6.78 -18.85 0.51
CA LEU A 34 -5.88 -19.73 1.28
C LEU A 34 -5.07 -20.65 0.37
N TYR A 35 -5.71 -21.25 -0.64
CA TYR A 35 -5.00 -22.06 -1.62
C TYR A 35 -3.95 -21.25 -2.38
N LEU A 36 -4.28 -20.03 -2.82
CA LEU A 36 -3.34 -19.14 -3.50
C LEU A 36 -2.16 -18.76 -2.59
N ALA A 37 -2.42 -18.47 -1.30
CA ALA A 37 -1.39 -18.14 -0.34
C ALA A 37 -0.45 -19.32 -0.04
N ILE A 38 -1.01 -20.53 0.19
CA ILE A 38 -0.26 -21.71 0.65
C ILE A 38 0.37 -22.45 -0.55
N ALA A 39 -0.42 -22.83 -1.54
CA ALA A 39 0.05 -23.67 -2.65
C ALA A 39 0.79 -22.86 -3.72
N LYS A 40 0.30 -21.67 -4.07
CA LYS A 40 0.93 -20.79 -5.07
C LYS A 40 1.93 -19.80 -4.49
N LYS A 41 2.02 -19.72 -3.14
CA LYS A 41 2.93 -18.80 -2.42
C LYS A 41 2.75 -17.33 -2.81
N PHE A 42 1.52 -16.92 -3.10
CA PHE A 42 1.16 -15.54 -3.44
C PHE A 42 1.13 -14.71 -2.16
N GLU A 43 2.14 -13.88 -1.95
CA GLU A 43 2.32 -12.98 -0.80
C GLU A 43 1.80 -13.58 0.53
N PRO A 44 2.35 -14.75 0.97
CA PRO A 44 1.74 -15.55 2.04
C PRO A 44 1.69 -14.83 3.38
N LEU A 45 2.60 -13.87 3.62
CA LEU A 45 2.67 -13.13 4.89
C LEU A 45 1.40 -12.29 5.16
N LEU A 46 0.75 -11.80 4.12
CA LEU A 46 -0.44 -10.93 4.24
C LEU A 46 -1.70 -11.64 3.75
N LEU A 47 -1.62 -12.34 2.62
CA LEU A 47 -2.80 -12.97 2.03
C LEU A 47 -3.37 -14.07 2.92
N LEU A 48 -2.52 -14.84 3.63
CA LEU A 48 -2.97 -15.91 4.51
C LEU A 48 -3.77 -15.37 5.71
N PRO A 49 -3.29 -14.39 6.51
CA PRO A 49 -4.09 -13.80 7.57
C PRO A 49 -5.39 -13.15 7.09
N ILE A 50 -5.36 -12.46 5.92
CA ILE A 50 -6.56 -11.86 5.33
C ILE A 50 -7.57 -12.95 4.96
N ALA A 51 -7.15 -13.99 4.25
CA ALA A 51 -8.05 -15.08 3.85
C ALA A 51 -8.64 -15.80 5.07
N PHE A 52 -7.86 -16.01 6.12
CA PHE A 52 -8.35 -16.60 7.36
C PHE A 52 -9.30 -15.66 8.10
N GLY A 53 -9.05 -14.35 8.09
CA GLY A 53 -9.98 -13.34 8.62
C GLY A 53 -11.32 -13.34 7.89
N ILE A 54 -11.31 -13.47 6.56
CA ILE A 54 -12.53 -13.63 5.74
C ILE A 54 -13.30 -14.87 6.18
N LEU A 55 -12.61 -15.99 6.38
CA LEU A 55 -13.23 -17.22 6.87
C LEU A 55 -13.93 -16.99 8.20
N LEU A 56 -13.20 -16.46 9.20
CA LEU A 56 -13.73 -16.25 10.55
C LEU A 56 -14.96 -15.33 10.59
N ALA A 57 -14.95 -14.27 9.80
CA ALA A 57 -16.06 -13.30 9.80
C ALA A 57 -17.32 -13.80 9.10
N ASN A 58 -17.20 -14.82 8.24
CA ASN A 58 -18.33 -15.41 7.53
C ASN A 58 -18.76 -16.77 8.14
N LEU A 59 -18.26 -17.13 9.33
CA LEU A 59 -18.79 -18.23 10.10
C LEU A 59 -20.13 -17.81 10.73
N PRO A 60 -21.22 -18.51 10.42
CA PRO A 60 -22.54 -18.11 10.90
C PRO A 60 -22.64 -18.15 12.43
N GLY A 61 -23.22 -17.12 13.03
CA GLY A 61 -23.44 -17.05 14.47
C GLY A 61 -22.20 -16.84 15.34
N ALA A 62 -21.01 -16.62 14.76
CA ALA A 62 -19.78 -16.47 15.53
C ALA A 62 -19.63 -15.12 16.25
N GLY A 63 -20.34 -14.06 15.83
CA GLY A 63 -20.36 -12.74 16.49
C GLY A 63 -19.02 -12.02 16.58
N LEU A 64 -17.98 -12.50 15.88
CA LEU A 64 -16.61 -12.01 16.02
C LEU A 64 -16.41 -10.54 15.58
N MET A 65 -17.30 -10.05 14.73
CA MET A 65 -17.30 -8.67 14.22
C MET A 65 -18.46 -7.82 14.74
N ASP A 66 -19.22 -8.32 15.70
CA ASP A 66 -20.36 -7.59 16.27
C ASP A 66 -19.89 -6.43 17.15
N ASP A 67 -20.62 -5.33 17.09
CA ASP A 67 -20.43 -4.16 17.96
C ASP A 67 -21.76 -3.75 18.60
N PRO A 68 -22.20 -4.48 19.61
CA PRO A 68 -23.48 -4.21 20.28
C PRO A 68 -23.49 -2.90 21.07
N THR A 69 -22.33 -2.29 21.30
CA THR A 69 -22.19 -1.02 22.00
C THR A 69 -22.24 0.19 21.07
N GLY A 70 -21.96 0.02 19.78
CA GLY A 70 -21.79 1.12 18.83
C GLY A 70 -20.56 2.00 19.11
N ILE A 71 -19.69 1.63 20.04
CA ILE A 71 -18.50 2.44 20.40
C ILE A 71 -17.50 2.50 19.25
N ILE A 72 -17.27 1.37 18.57
CA ILE A 72 -16.33 1.30 17.45
C ILE A 72 -17.01 1.70 16.15
N ASP A 73 -18.27 1.32 15.98
CA ASP A 73 -19.08 1.63 14.81
C ASP A 73 -20.49 2.09 15.22
N PRO A 74 -20.72 3.42 15.28
CA PRO A 74 -22.02 3.97 15.63
C PRO A 74 -23.16 3.58 14.65
N LEU A 75 -22.81 3.07 13.45
CA LEU A 75 -23.76 2.58 12.45
C LEU A 75 -23.95 1.06 12.51
N SER A 76 -23.46 0.40 13.57
CA SER A 76 -23.65 -1.04 13.76
C SER A 76 -25.14 -1.36 13.84
N THR A 77 -25.57 -2.40 13.12
CA THR A 77 -26.96 -2.89 13.14
C THR A 77 -27.27 -3.74 14.37
N THR A 78 -26.25 -4.04 15.20
CA THR A 78 -26.35 -4.93 16.37
C THR A 78 -26.38 -4.19 17.70
N ILE A 79 -26.58 -2.86 17.68
CA ILE A 79 -26.61 -2.04 18.91
C ILE A 79 -27.72 -2.52 19.85
N ARG A 80 -27.35 -2.78 21.11
CA ARG A 80 -28.26 -3.20 22.18
C ARG A 80 -28.16 -2.26 23.39
N GLU A 81 -29.26 -1.86 23.94
CA GLU A 81 -29.29 -1.10 25.20
C GLU A 81 -28.70 -1.94 26.33
N GLY A 82 -27.80 -1.34 27.12
CA GLY A 82 -27.14 -2.01 28.25
C GLY A 82 -25.93 -2.90 27.83
N ALA A 83 -25.52 -2.92 26.57
CA ALA A 83 -24.33 -3.64 26.16
C ALA A 83 -23.05 -3.00 26.74
N HIS A 84 -22.10 -3.83 27.14
CA HIS A 84 -20.84 -3.43 27.71
C HIS A 84 -19.69 -3.58 26.68
N TRP A 85 -18.57 -2.90 26.88
CA TRP A 85 -17.41 -2.96 26.00
C TRP A 85 -16.83 -4.38 25.82
N TYR A 86 -17.04 -5.28 26.77
CA TYR A 86 -16.61 -6.69 26.70
C TYR A 86 -17.56 -7.58 25.88
N ASP A 87 -18.73 -7.08 25.50
CA ASP A 87 -19.65 -7.78 24.59
C ASP A 87 -19.28 -7.55 23.12
N ILE A 88 -18.29 -6.67 22.84
CA ILE A 88 -17.79 -6.42 21.51
C ILE A 88 -17.03 -7.65 20.99
N GLY A 89 -17.32 -8.06 19.76
CA GLY A 89 -16.61 -9.15 19.10
C GLY A 89 -15.09 -8.92 19.06
N ILE A 90 -14.30 -9.96 19.36
CA ILE A 90 -12.84 -9.83 19.50
C ILE A 90 -12.16 -9.25 18.26
N LEU A 91 -12.58 -9.63 17.05
CA LEU A 91 -12.01 -9.10 15.82
C LEU A 91 -12.39 -7.62 15.61
N ARG A 92 -13.60 -7.25 16.07
CA ARG A 92 -14.05 -5.86 16.03
C ARG A 92 -13.22 -4.96 16.96
N LEU A 93 -12.93 -5.46 18.16
CA LEU A 93 -12.08 -4.75 19.13
C LEU A 93 -10.66 -4.54 18.57
N ILE A 94 -10.06 -5.57 18.00
CA ILE A 94 -8.73 -5.45 17.35
C ILE A 94 -8.82 -4.51 16.12
N TYR A 95 -9.91 -4.53 15.35
CA TYR A 95 -10.14 -3.64 14.22
C TYR A 95 -10.14 -2.15 14.60
N ALA A 96 -10.46 -1.82 15.85
CA ALA A 96 -10.32 -0.45 16.35
C ALA A 96 -8.88 0.09 16.17
N GLY A 97 -7.86 -0.78 16.26
CA GLY A 97 -6.47 -0.42 15.97
C GLY A 97 -6.20 -0.07 14.50
N VAL A 98 -7.01 -0.57 13.56
CA VAL A 98 -6.97 -0.16 12.15
C VAL A 98 -7.62 1.22 11.98
N LYS A 99 -8.84 1.40 12.53
CA LYS A 99 -9.58 2.68 12.48
C LYS A 99 -8.80 3.83 13.13
N SER A 100 -8.14 3.58 14.27
CA SER A 100 -7.30 4.56 14.98
C SER A 100 -5.96 4.82 14.30
N SER A 101 -5.63 4.09 13.23
CA SER A 101 -4.35 4.16 12.50
C SER A 101 -3.12 3.66 13.28
N ILE A 102 -3.31 2.96 14.40
CA ILE A 102 -2.20 2.40 15.20
C ILE A 102 -1.44 1.37 14.37
N PHE A 103 -2.13 0.36 13.83
CA PHE A 103 -1.48 -0.70 13.06
C PHE A 103 -0.80 -0.20 11.78
N PRO A 104 -1.43 0.64 10.95
CA PRO A 104 -0.74 1.24 9.81
C PRO A 104 0.54 1.99 10.20
N CYS A 105 0.52 2.80 11.25
CA CYS A 105 1.69 3.52 11.70
C CYS A 105 2.82 2.59 12.15
N LEU A 106 2.50 1.52 12.90
CA LEU A 106 3.48 0.54 13.35
C LEU A 106 4.10 -0.25 12.18
N ILE A 107 3.31 -0.63 11.18
CA ILE A 107 3.85 -1.25 9.95
C ILE A 107 4.81 -0.29 9.25
N PHE A 108 4.44 1.00 9.14
CA PHE A 108 5.33 1.99 8.53
C PHE A 108 6.65 2.14 9.29
N MET A 109 6.66 1.99 10.61
CA MET A 109 7.91 1.96 11.40
C MET A 109 8.78 0.75 11.00
N GLY A 110 8.18 -0.43 10.88
CA GLY A 110 8.89 -1.63 10.42
C GLY A 110 9.44 -1.49 9.00
N VAL A 111 8.62 -0.99 8.06
CA VAL A 111 9.05 -0.70 6.68
C VAL A 111 10.17 0.34 6.67
N GLY A 112 10.10 1.37 7.51
CA GLY A 112 11.16 2.37 7.68
C GLY A 112 12.48 1.75 8.12
N ALA A 113 12.43 0.84 9.09
CA ALA A 113 13.60 0.13 9.58
C ALA A 113 14.21 -0.82 8.52
N MET A 114 13.40 -1.38 7.62
CA MET A 114 13.89 -2.16 6.48
C MET A 114 14.43 -1.30 5.34
N THR A 115 14.08 -0.01 5.28
CA THR A 115 14.36 0.88 4.15
C THR A 115 15.77 1.47 4.22
N ASP A 116 16.55 1.38 3.12
CA ASP A 116 17.82 2.08 2.93
C ASP A 116 17.66 3.21 1.90
N PHE A 117 17.85 4.46 2.35
CA PHE A 117 17.77 5.64 1.47
C PHE A 117 19.07 5.96 0.74
N GLY A 118 20.13 5.15 0.92
CA GLY A 118 21.39 5.32 0.22
C GLY A 118 21.24 5.49 -1.29
N PRO A 119 20.58 4.56 -2.02
CA PRO A 119 20.37 4.70 -3.47
C PRO A 119 19.61 5.96 -3.87
N LEU A 120 18.69 6.42 -3.00
CA LEU A 120 17.95 7.65 -3.20
C LEU A 120 18.82 8.89 -3.09
N LEU A 121 19.61 8.95 -2.03
CA LEU A 121 20.52 10.05 -1.76
C LEU A 121 21.65 10.09 -2.81
N ALA A 122 22.08 8.91 -3.28
CA ALA A 122 23.10 8.79 -4.32
C ALA A 122 22.62 9.30 -5.68
N ASN A 123 21.36 9.03 -6.05
CA ASN A 123 20.79 9.44 -7.35
C ASN A 123 19.39 10.07 -7.20
N PRO A 124 19.30 11.38 -6.91
CA PRO A 124 18.00 12.05 -6.75
C PRO A 124 17.12 12.05 -8.01
N MET A 125 17.69 11.88 -9.20
CA MET A 125 16.93 11.84 -10.46
C MET A 125 15.97 10.65 -10.53
N SER A 126 16.29 9.56 -9.86
CA SER A 126 15.38 8.41 -9.76
C SER A 126 14.05 8.73 -9.02
N LEU A 127 13.94 9.91 -8.33
CA LEU A 127 12.67 10.46 -7.83
C LEU A 127 11.63 10.64 -8.94
N LEU A 128 12.07 11.00 -10.13
CA LEU A 128 11.18 11.20 -11.25
C LEU A 128 10.51 9.89 -11.68
N LEU A 129 11.24 8.77 -11.63
CA LEU A 129 10.71 7.45 -12.00
C LEU A 129 9.58 7.02 -11.06
N GLY A 130 9.75 7.19 -9.75
CA GLY A 130 8.66 6.98 -8.80
C GLY A 130 7.48 7.92 -9.01
N ALA A 131 7.73 9.14 -9.53
CA ALA A 131 6.67 10.08 -9.89
C ALA A 131 5.83 9.60 -11.07
N ALA A 132 6.45 9.05 -12.08
CA ALA A 132 5.76 8.56 -13.26
C ALA A 132 4.94 7.31 -12.98
N ALA A 133 5.41 6.44 -12.10
CA ALA A 133 4.66 5.28 -11.67
C ALA A 133 3.34 5.64 -10.94
N GLN A 134 3.17 6.89 -10.48
CA GLN A 134 1.89 7.34 -9.93
C GLN A 134 0.82 7.60 -11.02
N LEU A 135 1.16 7.50 -12.30
CA LEU A 135 0.19 7.65 -13.39
C LEU A 135 -1.03 6.74 -13.22
N GLY A 136 -0.81 5.48 -12.80
CA GLY A 136 -1.89 4.53 -12.58
C GLY A 136 -2.88 4.95 -11.49
N ILE A 137 -2.40 5.62 -10.43
CA ILE A 137 -3.29 6.18 -9.39
C ILE A 137 -4.25 7.21 -10.00
N TYR A 138 -3.73 8.10 -10.86
CA TYR A 138 -4.55 9.12 -11.50
C TYR A 138 -5.53 8.52 -12.50
N VAL A 139 -5.10 7.53 -13.28
CA VAL A 139 -5.96 6.83 -14.24
C VAL A 139 -7.10 6.13 -13.49
N ALA A 140 -6.80 5.35 -12.45
CA ALA A 140 -7.82 4.66 -11.68
C ALA A 140 -8.76 5.62 -10.95
N PHE A 141 -8.22 6.71 -10.37
CA PHE A 141 -9.03 7.76 -9.77
C PHE A 141 -10.02 8.36 -10.76
N THR A 142 -9.53 8.72 -11.96
CA THR A 142 -10.37 9.33 -13.00
C THR A 142 -11.46 8.36 -13.47
N ILE A 143 -11.11 7.10 -13.72
CA ILE A 143 -12.09 6.08 -14.14
C ILE A 143 -13.10 5.81 -13.02
N ALA A 144 -12.68 5.76 -11.75
CA ALA A 144 -13.59 5.57 -10.62
C ALA A 144 -14.61 6.70 -10.53
N ILE A 145 -14.20 7.97 -10.72
CA ILE A 145 -15.14 9.11 -10.78
C ILE A 145 -16.13 8.96 -11.96
N LEU A 146 -15.66 8.53 -13.12
CA LEU A 146 -16.51 8.30 -14.30
C LEU A 146 -17.51 7.15 -14.08
N LEU A 147 -17.17 6.16 -13.27
CA LEU A 147 -18.05 5.05 -12.88
C LEU A 147 -19.05 5.44 -11.77
N GLY A 148 -19.02 6.68 -11.28
CA GLY A 148 -19.96 7.19 -10.30
C GLY A 148 -19.55 7.03 -8.83
N PHE A 149 -18.31 6.62 -8.53
CA PHE A 149 -17.80 6.62 -7.17
C PHE A 149 -17.62 8.06 -6.64
N THR A 150 -17.81 8.23 -5.34
CA THR A 150 -17.53 9.53 -4.71
C THR A 150 -16.03 9.86 -4.78
N PRO A 151 -15.62 11.13 -4.71
CA PRO A 151 -14.21 11.51 -4.74
C PRO A 151 -13.36 10.85 -3.65
N GLN A 152 -13.94 10.58 -2.49
CA GLN A 152 -13.26 9.89 -1.39
C GLN A 152 -13.05 8.40 -1.72
N GLU A 153 -14.07 7.73 -2.22
CA GLU A 153 -13.98 6.34 -2.68
C GLU A 153 -13.00 6.19 -3.84
N ALA A 154 -13.10 7.09 -4.83
CA ALA A 154 -12.20 7.11 -5.97
C ALA A 154 -10.72 7.30 -5.55
N ALA A 155 -10.46 8.15 -4.53
CA ALA A 155 -9.12 8.32 -3.98
C ALA A 155 -8.63 7.05 -3.26
N ALA A 156 -9.51 6.38 -2.51
CA ALA A 156 -9.20 5.11 -1.86
C ALA A 156 -8.96 3.97 -2.86
N ILE A 157 -9.70 3.93 -3.97
CA ILE A 157 -9.51 2.97 -5.06
C ILE A 157 -8.23 3.28 -5.84
N GLY A 158 -8.00 4.54 -6.20
CA GLY A 158 -6.85 4.96 -6.98
C GLY A 158 -5.51 4.58 -6.35
N ILE A 159 -5.43 4.60 -5.00
CA ILE A 159 -4.21 4.28 -4.27
C ILE A 159 -3.70 2.85 -4.52
N ILE A 160 -4.58 1.92 -4.93
CA ILE A 160 -4.21 0.54 -5.28
C ILE A 160 -3.13 0.53 -6.37
N GLY A 161 -3.19 1.48 -7.31
CA GLY A 161 -2.19 1.63 -8.38
C GLY A 161 -0.77 1.92 -7.89
N GLY A 162 -0.62 2.37 -6.65
CA GLY A 162 0.69 2.53 -6.01
C GLY A 162 1.31 1.22 -5.54
N ALA A 163 0.54 0.13 -5.48
CA ALA A 163 0.93 -1.19 -4.98
C ALA A 163 1.59 -1.15 -3.59
N ASP A 164 1.04 -0.35 -2.69
CA ASP A 164 1.43 -0.24 -1.29
C ASP A 164 0.24 -0.60 -0.40
N GLY A 165 0.21 -1.84 0.06
CA GLY A 165 -0.88 -2.39 0.86
C GLY A 165 -1.16 -1.62 2.14
N PRO A 166 -0.16 -1.36 3.01
CA PRO A 166 -0.35 -0.58 4.23
C PRO A 166 -0.92 0.83 3.99
N THR A 167 -0.44 1.54 2.96
CA THR A 167 -0.97 2.85 2.59
C THR A 167 -2.41 2.75 2.04
N ALA A 168 -2.71 1.72 1.26
CA ALA A 168 -4.06 1.48 0.76
C ALA A 168 -5.05 1.26 1.92
N ILE A 169 -4.69 0.45 2.92
CA ILE A 169 -5.49 0.24 4.13
C ILE A 169 -5.65 1.54 4.91
N PHE A 170 -4.56 2.27 5.16
CA PHE A 170 -4.62 3.53 5.89
C PHE A 170 -5.56 4.54 5.21
N LEU A 171 -5.43 4.72 3.90
CA LEU A 171 -6.25 5.68 3.17
C LEU A 171 -7.71 5.22 3.08
N ALA A 172 -7.97 3.95 2.79
CA ALA A 172 -9.31 3.38 2.74
C ALA A 172 -10.01 3.48 4.10
N SER A 173 -9.31 3.19 5.21
CA SER A 173 -9.90 3.32 6.55
C SER A 173 -10.33 4.75 6.91
N LYS A 174 -9.70 5.77 6.30
CA LYS A 174 -10.01 7.18 6.54
C LYS A 174 -11.04 7.75 5.55
N LEU A 175 -11.01 7.33 4.30
CA LEU A 175 -11.82 7.92 3.22
C LEU A 175 -13.05 7.10 2.85
N ALA A 176 -12.96 5.76 2.91
CA ALA A 176 -13.99 4.83 2.46
C ALA A 176 -13.93 3.52 3.27
N ALA A 177 -14.22 3.59 4.57
CA ALA A 177 -14.10 2.46 5.47
C ALA A 177 -14.96 1.24 5.04
N HIS A 178 -16.09 1.47 4.39
CA HIS A 178 -16.96 0.42 3.85
C HIS A 178 -16.35 -0.33 2.64
N LEU A 179 -15.38 0.27 1.94
CA LEU A 179 -14.64 -0.35 0.83
C LEU A 179 -13.27 -0.92 1.26
N LEU A 180 -12.94 -0.88 2.56
CA LEU A 180 -11.64 -1.29 3.07
C LEU A 180 -11.29 -2.72 2.67
N ALA A 181 -12.23 -3.68 2.85
CA ALA A 181 -11.99 -5.08 2.53
C ALA A 181 -11.74 -5.31 1.03
N PRO A 182 -12.62 -4.86 0.10
CA PRO A 182 -12.35 -4.99 -1.33
C PRO A 182 -11.02 -4.35 -1.76
N ILE A 183 -10.70 -3.16 -1.25
CA ILE A 183 -9.46 -2.45 -1.57
C ILE A 183 -8.24 -3.22 -1.08
N ALA A 184 -8.27 -3.72 0.16
CA ALA A 184 -7.17 -4.48 0.72
C ALA A 184 -6.93 -5.80 -0.04
N VAL A 185 -7.99 -6.58 -0.28
CA VAL A 185 -7.89 -7.84 -1.04
C VAL A 185 -7.35 -7.57 -2.45
N ALA A 186 -7.85 -6.55 -3.14
CA ALA A 186 -7.36 -6.18 -4.47
C ALA A 186 -5.88 -5.78 -4.41
N ALA A 187 -5.48 -4.86 -3.51
CA ALA A 187 -4.11 -4.37 -3.40
C ALA A 187 -3.11 -5.51 -3.18
N TYR A 188 -3.39 -6.41 -2.22
CA TYR A 188 -2.48 -7.52 -1.93
C TYR A 188 -2.48 -8.61 -3.00
N SER A 189 -3.64 -8.89 -3.62
CA SER A 189 -3.70 -9.83 -4.73
C SER A 189 -2.86 -9.35 -5.93
N TYR A 190 -2.88 -8.05 -6.24
CA TYR A 190 -2.07 -7.51 -7.34
C TYR A 190 -0.58 -7.46 -7.02
N MET A 191 -0.20 -7.20 -5.76
CA MET A 191 1.19 -7.32 -5.33
C MET A 191 1.74 -8.74 -5.60
N ALA A 192 0.93 -9.77 -5.36
CA ALA A 192 1.29 -11.15 -5.66
C ALA A 192 1.41 -11.44 -7.16
N LEU A 193 0.66 -10.73 -8.01
CA LEU A 193 0.64 -10.90 -9.47
C LEU A 193 1.73 -10.09 -10.20
N ILE A 194 2.52 -9.27 -9.50
CA ILE A 194 3.60 -8.46 -10.06
C ILE A 194 4.52 -9.26 -11.00
N PRO A 195 5.04 -10.45 -10.62
CA PRO A 195 5.92 -11.22 -11.48
C PRO A 195 5.28 -11.68 -12.80
N ILE A 196 3.95 -11.68 -12.87
CA ILE A 196 3.18 -12.09 -14.05
C ILE A 196 2.82 -10.87 -14.90
N ILE A 197 2.39 -9.76 -14.27
CA ILE A 197 1.84 -8.58 -14.95
C ILE A 197 2.95 -7.68 -15.51
N GLN A 198 4.04 -7.45 -14.74
CA GLN A 198 5.08 -6.51 -15.14
C GLN A 198 5.90 -6.94 -16.35
N PRO A 199 6.40 -8.20 -16.47
CA PRO A 199 7.27 -8.59 -17.56
C PRO A 199 6.70 -8.39 -18.97
N PRO A 200 5.42 -8.72 -19.26
CA PRO A 200 4.82 -8.41 -20.55
C PRO A 200 4.82 -6.92 -20.89
N ILE A 201 4.45 -6.06 -19.93
CA ILE A 201 4.41 -4.61 -20.11
C ILE A 201 5.81 -4.06 -20.36
N MET A 202 6.80 -4.51 -19.60
CA MET A 202 8.20 -4.12 -19.77
C MET A 202 8.73 -4.51 -21.14
N LYS A 203 8.43 -5.73 -21.61
CA LYS A 203 8.85 -6.22 -22.93
C LYS A 203 8.19 -5.47 -24.08
N LEU A 204 6.90 -5.12 -23.92
CA LEU A 204 6.14 -4.36 -24.92
C LEU A 204 6.70 -2.94 -25.10
N LEU A 205 7.07 -2.28 -23.99
CA LEU A 205 7.47 -0.88 -24.00
C LEU A 205 8.98 -0.66 -24.23
N THR A 206 9.81 -1.71 -24.12
CA THR A 206 11.27 -1.58 -24.24
C THR A 206 11.86 -2.55 -25.23
N THR A 207 12.91 -2.11 -25.95
CA THR A 207 13.68 -2.95 -26.87
C THR A 207 14.74 -3.79 -26.13
N LYS A 208 15.26 -4.86 -26.78
CA LYS A 208 16.33 -5.68 -26.20
C LYS A 208 17.59 -4.84 -25.91
N LYS A 209 17.93 -3.87 -26.78
CA LYS A 209 19.08 -2.97 -26.62
C LYS A 209 18.93 -2.08 -25.37
N GLU A 210 17.75 -1.50 -25.17
CA GLU A 210 17.45 -0.66 -24.00
C GLU A 210 17.51 -1.45 -22.68
N ARG A 211 17.05 -2.71 -22.67
CA ARG A 211 17.10 -3.59 -21.50
C ARG A 211 18.50 -4.08 -21.15
N ALA A 212 19.41 -4.15 -22.13
CA ALA A 212 20.78 -4.60 -21.94
C ALA A 212 21.72 -3.52 -21.36
N VAL A 213 21.26 -2.28 -21.19
CA VAL A 213 22.07 -1.17 -20.68
C VAL A 213 22.55 -1.42 -19.26
N GLU A 214 23.85 -1.37 -19.05
CA GLU A 214 24.49 -1.43 -17.74
C GLU A 214 24.53 -0.05 -17.08
N MET A 215 24.14 0.01 -15.82
CA MET A 215 24.16 1.25 -15.05
C MET A 215 25.44 1.36 -14.24
N LYS A 216 26.03 2.56 -14.24
CA LYS A 216 27.23 2.86 -13.44
C LYS A 216 26.91 2.73 -11.95
N GLN A 217 27.91 2.30 -11.17
CA GLN A 217 27.82 2.18 -9.73
C GLN A 217 27.41 3.51 -9.07
N LEU A 218 26.53 3.45 -8.07
CA LEU A 218 26.08 4.61 -7.33
C LEU A 218 27.21 5.17 -6.45
N ARG A 219 27.22 6.49 -6.21
CA ARG A 219 28.14 7.09 -5.24
C ARG A 219 27.89 6.54 -3.84
N THR A 220 28.94 6.44 -3.06
CA THR A 220 28.81 6.17 -1.62
C THR A 220 28.19 7.36 -0.91
N VAL A 221 27.21 7.10 -0.04
CA VAL A 221 26.53 8.10 0.77
C VAL A 221 27.11 8.06 2.19
N SER A 222 27.40 9.22 2.76
CA SER A 222 27.97 9.30 4.12
C SER A 222 26.94 8.88 5.17
N LYS A 223 27.42 8.34 6.31
CA LYS A 223 26.55 7.97 7.44
C LYS A 223 25.77 9.18 7.97
N THR A 224 26.39 10.34 8.00
CA THR A 224 25.75 11.60 8.45
C THR A 224 24.59 12.01 7.54
N GLU A 225 24.74 11.89 6.19
CA GLU A 225 23.64 12.14 5.26
C GLU A 225 22.45 11.22 5.52
N LYS A 226 22.72 9.94 5.80
CA LYS A 226 21.67 8.93 6.08
C LYS A 226 20.94 9.18 7.39
N ILE A 227 21.61 9.67 8.43
CA ILE A 227 21.00 9.97 9.74
C ILE A 227 20.20 11.28 9.70
N ILE A 228 20.71 12.31 9.03
CA ILE A 228 20.05 13.63 8.96
C ILE A 228 18.81 13.57 8.06
N PHE A 229 18.84 12.77 7.01
CA PHE A 229 17.78 12.69 6.01
C PHE A 229 16.38 12.40 6.60
N PRO A 230 16.16 11.36 7.43
CA PRO A 230 14.85 11.08 8.01
C PRO A 230 14.32 12.21 8.89
N VAL A 231 15.20 12.84 9.68
CA VAL A 231 14.81 13.95 10.55
C VAL A 231 14.37 15.17 9.73
N VAL A 232 15.14 15.55 8.72
CA VAL A 232 14.81 16.69 7.83
C VAL A 232 13.52 16.43 7.07
N VAL A 233 13.33 15.22 6.54
CA VAL A 233 12.10 14.86 5.82
C VAL A 233 10.89 14.91 6.74
N LEU A 234 11.00 14.36 7.96
CA LEU A 234 9.92 14.42 8.95
C LEU A 234 9.51 15.85 9.25
N VAL A 235 10.48 16.70 9.61
CA VAL A 235 10.22 18.10 9.97
C VAL A 235 9.53 18.84 8.81
N ILE A 236 10.08 18.74 7.59
CA ILE A 236 9.50 19.40 6.43
C ILE A 236 8.07 18.89 6.16
N CYS A 237 7.85 17.59 6.22
CA CYS A 237 6.53 17.01 5.97
C CYS A 237 5.52 17.38 7.07
N ALA A 238 5.93 17.38 8.32
CA ALA A 238 5.07 17.74 9.46
C ALA A 238 4.62 19.20 9.39
N PHE A 239 5.51 20.12 9.02
CA PHE A 239 5.14 21.54 8.84
C PHE A 239 4.21 21.76 7.65
N MET A 240 4.34 20.94 6.59
CA MET A 240 3.51 21.11 5.39
C MET A 240 2.18 20.38 5.49
N LEU A 241 2.14 19.24 6.15
CA LEU A 241 1.01 18.31 6.20
C LEU A 241 0.92 17.66 7.59
N PRO A 242 0.42 18.39 8.61
CA PRO A 242 0.34 17.85 9.98
C PRO A 242 -0.45 16.52 10.07
N SER A 243 -1.47 16.34 9.23
CA SER A 243 -2.30 15.12 9.19
C SER A 243 -1.56 13.84 8.81
N VAL A 244 -0.42 13.96 8.12
CA VAL A 244 0.40 12.81 7.68
C VAL A 244 1.59 12.60 8.61
N ALA A 245 1.84 13.52 9.53
CA ALA A 245 2.97 13.47 10.46
C ALA A 245 3.07 12.16 11.26
N PRO A 246 1.98 11.55 11.78
CA PRO A 246 2.09 10.28 12.50
C PRO A 246 2.63 9.15 11.62
N LEU A 247 2.16 9.05 10.37
CA LEU A 247 2.58 8.00 9.45
C LEU A 247 4.03 8.17 9.02
N ILE A 248 4.39 9.38 8.55
CA ILE A 248 5.76 9.70 8.13
C ILE A 248 6.69 9.67 9.34
N GLY A 249 6.24 10.13 10.51
CA GLY A 249 7.01 10.10 11.73
C GLY A 249 7.46 8.70 12.12
N MET A 250 6.53 7.75 12.14
CA MET A 250 6.84 6.35 12.44
C MET A 250 7.75 5.71 11.38
N PHE A 251 7.53 6.03 10.11
CA PHE A 251 8.39 5.57 9.02
C PHE A 251 9.83 6.10 9.16
N MET A 252 10.00 7.39 9.44
CA MET A 252 11.30 8.02 9.64
C MET A 252 11.98 7.55 10.93
N LEU A 253 11.20 7.30 11.99
CA LEU A 253 11.71 6.74 13.24
C LEU A 253 12.31 5.35 13.00
N GLY A 254 11.59 4.49 12.28
CA GLY A 254 12.10 3.16 11.91
C GLY A 254 13.41 3.25 11.11
N ASN A 255 13.48 4.17 10.14
CA ASN A 255 14.70 4.38 9.37
C ASN A 255 15.85 4.92 10.22
N LEU A 256 15.56 5.80 11.18
CA LEU A 256 16.55 6.31 12.11
C LEU A 256 17.09 5.21 13.02
N PHE A 257 16.27 4.24 13.46
CA PHE A 257 16.76 3.08 14.22
C PHE A 257 17.84 2.32 13.45
N ARG A 258 17.65 2.12 12.15
CA ARG A 258 18.60 1.43 11.30
C ARG A 258 19.87 2.27 11.06
N GLU A 259 19.72 3.50 10.56
CA GLU A 259 20.86 4.30 10.07
C GLU A 259 21.73 4.85 11.20
N SER A 260 21.19 5.01 12.43
CA SER A 260 21.96 5.45 13.60
C SER A 260 23.01 4.42 14.02
N GLY A 261 22.67 3.12 13.95
CA GLY A 261 23.55 2.02 14.38
C GLY A 261 23.79 1.95 15.89
N VAL A 262 23.00 2.67 16.69
CA VAL A 262 23.12 2.66 18.17
C VAL A 262 22.02 1.87 18.87
N VAL A 263 20.96 1.51 18.13
CA VAL A 263 19.78 0.82 18.64
C VAL A 263 19.45 -0.40 17.77
N GLU A 264 20.43 -1.21 17.45
CA GLU A 264 20.27 -2.38 16.54
C GLU A 264 19.15 -3.32 17.00
N ARG A 265 19.01 -3.55 18.32
CA ARG A 265 17.95 -4.38 18.88
C ARG A 265 16.55 -3.84 18.58
N LEU A 266 16.35 -2.52 18.64
CA LEU A 266 15.06 -1.89 18.30
C LEU A 266 14.82 -1.97 16.80
N SER A 267 15.86 -1.77 15.99
CA SER A 267 15.79 -1.93 14.53
C SER A 267 15.39 -3.36 14.14
N ASP A 268 16.01 -4.38 14.74
CA ASP A 268 15.68 -5.77 14.50
C ASP A 268 14.24 -6.12 14.94
N THR A 269 13.85 -5.67 16.14
CA THR A 269 12.48 -5.87 16.65
C THR A 269 11.45 -5.21 15.74
N ALA A 270 11.69 -4.00 15.27
CA ALA A 270 10.78 -3.27 14.37
C ALA A 270 10.65 -3.97 13.01
N GLN A 271 11.77 -4.45 12.45
CA GLN A 271 11.79 -5.13 11.14
C GLN A 271 11.10 -6.50 11.16
N ASN A 272 11.27 -7.24 12.23
CA ASN A 272 10.86 -8.65 12.32
C ASN A 272 9.65 -8.83 13.24
N ALA A 273 9.84 -8.81 14.56
CA ALA A 273 8.80 -9.20 15.51
C ALA A 273 7.57 -8.26 15.45
N LEU A 274 7.79 -6.95 15.52
CA LEU A 274 6.70 -5.96 15.52
C LEU A 274 5.94 -5.99 14.19
N THR A 275 6.65 -5.96 13.07
CA THR A 275 6.04 -6.01 11.74
C THR A 275 5.21 -7.28 11.56
N ASN A 276 5.72 -8.44 11.99
CA ASN A 276 4.99 -9.70 11.88
C ASN A 276 3.73 -9.73 12.76
N ILE A 277 3.82 -9.30 14.02
CA ILE A 277 2.68 -9.23 14.94
C ILE A 277 1.59 -8.32 14.37
N VAL A 278 1.97 -7.12 13.96
CA VAL A 278 1.00 -6.14 13.42
C VAL A 278 0.42 -6.63 12.10
N THR A 279 1.21 -7.32 11.25
CA THR A 279 0.73 -7.91 10.01
C THR A 279 -0.34 -8.97 10.26
N ILE A 280 -0.17 -9.83 11.28
CA ILE A 280 -1.17 -10.83 11.67
C ILE A 280 -2.46 -10.14 12.11
N LEU A 281 -2.37 -9.21 13.06
CA LEU A 281 -3.54 -8.50 13.60
C LEU A 281 -4.27 -7.71 12.52
N LEU A 282 -3.54 -6.97 11.70
CA LEU A 282 -4.10 -6.19 10.60
C LEU A 282 -4.69 -7.08 9.51
N GLY A 283 -3.98 -8.14 9.11
CA GLY A 283 -4.45 -9.04 8.07
C GLY A 283 -5.76 -9.73 8.45
N VAL A 284 -5.81 -10.32 9.65
CA VAL A 284 -7.03 -11.00 10.14
C VAL A 284 -8.20 -10.02 10.26
N THR A 285 -7.99 -8.85 10.85
CA THR A 285 -9.09 -7.88 11.07
C THR A 285 -9.57 -7.22 9.79
N VAL A 286 -8.66 -6.90 8.86
CA VAL A 286 -9.05 -6.38 7.54
C VAL A 286 -9.77 -7.45 6.74
N GLY A 287 -9.31 -8.70 6.77
CA GLY A 287 -10.04 -9.83 6.20
C GLY A 287 -11.44 -9.97 6.77
N ALA A 288 -11.58 -9.82 8.08
CA ALA A 288 -12.86 -9.92 8.79
C ALA A 288 -13.86 -8.82 8.40
N THR A 289 -13.44 -7.70 7.81
CA THR A 289 -14.38 -6.71 7.26
C THR A 289 -15.04 -7.15 5.94
N ALA A 290 -14.56 -8.23 5.33
CA ALA A 290 -15.11 -8.78 4.09
C ALA A 290 -16.27 -9.74 4.38
N ASN A 291 -17.43 -9.20 4.73
CA ASN A 291 -18.65 -9.98 4.87
C ASN A 291 -19.39 -10.16 3.53
N GLY A 292 -20.26 -11.17 3.44
CA GLY A 292 -20.98 -11.50 2.22
C GLY A 292 -21.89 -10.41 1.67
N GLN A 293 -22.33 -9.47 2.52
CA GLN A 293 -23.20 -8.37 2.11
C GLN A 293 -22.41 -7.26 1.40
N THR A 294 -21.26 -6.87 1.95
CA THR A 294 -20.44 -5.78 1.44
C THR A 294 -19.52 -6.23 0.30
N PHE A 295 -18.95 -7.42 0.39
CA PHE A 295 -17.95 -7.89 -0.56
C PHE A 295 -18.54 -8.36 -1.89
N LEU A 296 -19.73 -9.00 -1.90
CA LEU A 296 -20.41 -9.47 -3.11
C LEU A 296 -21.25 -8.36 -3.78
N SER A 297 -20.70 -7.17 -3.87
CA SER A 297 -21.32 -6.01 -4.51
C SER A 297 -20.73 -5.74 -5.89
N LYS A 298 -21.50 -5.05 -6.75
CA LYS A 298 -20.99 -4.58 -8.06
C LYS A 298 -19.76 -3.67 -7.88
N GLN A 299 -19.71 -2.91 -6.80
CA GLN A 299 -18.59 -2.02 -6.47
C GLN A 299 -17.28 -2.79 -6.30
N THR A 300 -17.32 -3.95 -5.64
CA THR A 300 -16.14 -4.82 -5.47
C THR A 300 -15.57 -5.27 -6.80
N ILE A 301 -16.41 -5.67 -7.75
CA ILE A 301 -15.96 -6.08 -9.09
C ILE A 301 -15.27 -4.90 -9.81
N PHE A 302 -15.86 -3.71 -9.74
CA PHE A 302 -15.23 -2.51 -10.30
C PHE A 302 -13.90 -2.19 -9.61
N ILE A 303 -13.80 -2.32 -8.29
CA ILE A 303 -12.55 -2.10 -7.56
C ILE A 303 -11.46 -3.07 -8.02
N ILE A 304 -11.81 -4.34 -8.22
CA ILE A 304 -10.87 -5.35 -8.73
C ILE A 304 -10.40 -4.98 -10.14
N ILE A 305 -11.28 -4.63 -11.07
CA ILE A 305 -10.89 -4.25 -12.43
C ILE A 305 -10.06 -2.96 -12.43
N LEU A 306 -10.49 -1.95 -11.67
CA LEU A 306 -9.79 -0.67 -11.54
C LEU A 306 -8.39 -0.84 -10.94
N GLY A 307 -8.24 -1.68 -9.94
CA GLY A 307 -6.95 -1.97 -9.33
C GLY A 307 -5.97 -2.60 -10.32
N LEU A 308 -6.43 -3.56 -11.13
CA LEU A 308 -5.61 -4.17 -12.18
C LEU A 308 -5.19 -3.15 -13.24
N THR A 309 -6.13 -2.34 -13.73
CA THR A 309 -5.83 -1.30 -14.72
C THR A 309 -4.87 -0.26 -14.14
N ALA A 310 -5.09 0.19 -12.90
CA ALA A 310 -4.20 1.10 -12.20
C ALA A 310 -2.76 0.58 -12.15
N PHE A 311 -2.60 -0.69 -11.81
CA PHE A 311 -1.29 -1.32 -11.73
C PHE A 311 -0.59 -1.41 -13.09
N CYS A 312 -1.32 -1.77 -14.14
CA CYS A 312 -0.79 -1.79 -15.51
C CYS A 312 -0.30 -0.40 -15.96
N PHE A 313 -1.12 0.64 -15.74
CA PHE A 313 -0.75 2.03 -16.08
C PHE A 313 0.38 2.57 -15.23
N SER A 314 0.47 2.21 -13.94
CA SER A 314 1.61 2.56 -13.08
C SER A 314 2.91 1.97 -13.61
N THR A 315 2.90 0.69 -13.96
CA THR A 315 4.08 0.03 -14.55
C THR A 315 4.47 0.66 -15.88
N ALA A 316 3.49 0.89 -16.77
CA ALA A 316 3.71 1.53 -18.06
C ALA A 316 4.29 2.95 -17.92
N GLY A 317 3.69 3.77 -17.05
CA GLY A 317 4.14 5.14 -16.78
C GLY A 317 5.58 5.19 -16.26
N GLY A 318 5.94 4.29 -15.34
CA GLY A 318 7.30 4.18 -14.83
C GLY A 318 8.31 3.80 -15.93
N VAL A 319 7.99 2.79 -16.74
CA VAL A 319 8.85 2.33 -17.85
C VAL A 319 8.98 3.41 -18.93
N LEU A 320 7.90 4.09 -19.31
CA LEU A 320 7.92 5.15 -20.31
C LEU A 320 8.80 6.32 -19.88
N LEU A 321 8.71 6.76 -18.62
CA LEU A 321 9.63 7.78 -18.13
C LEU A 321 11.07 7.26 -18.03
N GLY A 322 11.26 5.99 -17.66
CA GLY A 322 12.57 5.34 -17.72
C GLY A 322 13.15 5.39 -19.14
N LYS A 323 12.32 5.17 -20.17
CA LYS A 323 12.71 5.30 -21.57
C LYS A 323 13.02 6.74 -21.97
N LEU A 324 12.23 7.70 -21.50
CA LEU A 324 12.55 9.13 -21.70
C LEU A 324 13.89 9.49 -21.05
N MET A 325 14.15 9.00 -19.84
CA MET A 325 15.46 9.20 -19.19
C MET A 325 16.61 8.52 -19.95
N TYR A 326 16.37 7.34 -20.52
CA TYR A 326 17.33 6.68 -21.40
C TYR A 326 17.72 7.58 -22.60
N LEU A 327 16.73 8.19 -23.26
CA LEU A 327 16.95 9.10 -24.39
C LEU A 327 17.69 10.36 -23.94
N VAL A 328 17.26 11.01 -22.87
CA VAL A 328 17.88 12.25 -22.36
C VAL A 328 19.30 12.00 -21.86
N THR A 329 19.58 10.86 -21.26
CA THR A 329 20.91 10.51 -20.74
C THR A 329 21.83 9.82 -21.77
N LYS A 330 21.40 9.72 -23.05
CA LYS A 330 22.12 9.05 -24.12
C LYS A 330 22.53 7.62 -23.76
N GLY A 331 21.57 6.84 -23.27
CA GLY A 331 21.77 5.41 -22.98
C GLY A 331 22.40 5.07 -21.63
N LYS A 332 22.51 6.02 -20.70
CA LYS A 332 23.12 5.77 -19.37
C LYS A 332 22.16 5.19 -18.32
N VAL A 333 20.88 5.28 -18.53
CA VAL A 333 19.82 4.82 -17.60
C VAL A 333 19.06 3.67 -18.25
N ASN A 334 18.95 2.54 -17.55
CA ASN A 334 18.16 1.41 -18.04
C ASN A 334 16.66 1.66 -17.76
N PRO A 335 15.79 1.63 -18.80
CA PRO A 335 14.35 1.89 -18.63
C PRO A 335 13.63 0.96 -17.66
N LEU A 336 14.15 -0.27 -17.48
CA LEU A 336 13.54 -1.26 -16.60
C LEU A 336 13.45 -0.81 -15.13
N ILE A 337 14.35 0.08 -14.67
CA ILE A 337 14.27 0.59 -13.30
C ILE A 337 13.00 1.41 -13.04
N GLY A 338 12.40 1.94 -14.10
CA GLY A 338 11.14 2.69 -14.01
C GLY A 338 9.95 1.83 -13.58
N SER A 339 9.93 0.54 -13.95
CA SER A 339 8.88 -0.38 -13.52
C SER A 339 8.86 -0.62 -12.00
N ALA A 340 10.00 -0.44 -11.34
CA ALA A 340 10.11 -0.52 -9.89
C ALA A 340 9.70 0.78 -9.16
N GLY A 341 9.19 1.78 -9.87
CA GLY A 341 8.56 2.97 -9.26
C GLY A 341 7.26 2.68 -8.54
N VAL A 342 6.67 1.52 -8.75
CA VAL A 342 5.54 0.97 -8.01
C VAL A 342 6.02 0.47 -6.65
N SER A 343 5.32 0.82 -5.57
CA SER A 343 5.79 0.61 -4.18
C SER A 343 5.83 -0.83 -3.67
N ALA A 344 5.68 -1.83 -4.52
CA ALA A 344 5.72 -3.24 -4.12
C ALA A 344 7.15 -3.72 -3.79
N VAL A 345 7.69 -3.25 -2.68
CA VAL A 345 9.03 -3.54 -2.18
C VAL A 345 9.07 -4.95 -1.56
N PRO A 346 10.00 -5.85 -1.91
CA PRO A 346 11.07 -5.74 -2.93
C PRO A 346 10.73 -6.45 -4.26
N MET A 347 9.46 -6.76 -4.53
CA MET A 347 9.05 -7.64 -5.64
C MET A 347 9.31 -7.01 -7.00
N ALA A 348 8.87 -5.76 -7.22
CA ALA A 348 9.02 -5.06 -8.50
C ALA A 348 10.48 -4.87 -8.90
N ALA A 349 11.36 -4.54 -7.94
CA ALA A 349 12.79 -4.41 -8.18
C ALA A 349 13.44 -5.77 -8.57
N ARG A 350 13.00 -6.87 -7.96
CA ARG A 350 13.45 -8.22 -8.33
C ARG A 350 13.02 -8.59 -9.75
N VAL A 351 11.78 -8.25 -10.15
CA VAL A 351 11.30 -8.48 -11.51
C VAL A 351 12.12 -7.69 -12.52
N SER A 352 12.41 -6.41 -12.25
CA SER A 352 13.29 -5.57 -13.09
C SER A 352 14.68 -6.18 -13.21
N GLN A 353 15.24 -6.72 -12.12
CA GLN A 353 16.53 -7.40 -12.14
C GLN A 353 16.50 -8.68 -12.98
N VAL A 354 15.46 -9.50 -12.84
CA VAL A 354 15.32 -10.75 -13.60
C VAL A 354 15.21 -10.46 -15.09
N GLU A 355 14.37 -9.50 -15.49
CA GLU A 355 14.22 -9.14 -16.91
C GLU A 355 15.48 -8.45 -17.46
N GLY A 356 16.20 -7.66 -16.66
CA GLY A 356 17.50 -7.08 -17.06
C GLY A 356 18.57 -8.15 -17.29
N ARG A 357 18.66 -9.16 -16.43
CA ARG A 357 19.61 -10.28 -16.58
C ARG A 357 19.29 -11.16 -17.78
N LYS A 358 18.04 -11.30 -18.19
CA LYS A 358 17.67 -12.01 -19.43
C LYS A 358 18.19 -11.31 -20.69
N ALA A 359 18.33 -9.98 -20.63
CA ALA A 359 18.85 -9.20 -21.75
C ALA A 359 20.39 -9.11 -21.74
N ASN A 360 20.98 -8.98 -20.55
CA ASN A 360 22.44 -8.96 -20.34
C ASN A 360 22.75 -9.62 -18.95
N PRO A 361 23.43 -10.77 -18.92
CA PRO A 361 23.72 -11.50 -17.68
C PRO A 361 24.56 -10.73 -16.66
N THR A 362 25.38 -9.77 -17.10
CA THR A 362 26.23 -8.94 -16.24
C THR A 362 25.47 -7.77 -15.62
N ASN A 363 24.22 -7.54 -16.06
CA ASN A 363 23.44 -6.38 -15.64
C ASN A 363 22.93 -6.53 -14.20
N PHE A 364 23.32 -5.61 -13.33
CA PHE A 364 22.93 -5.55 -11.93
C PHE A 364 22.07 -4.33 -11.65
N LEU A 365 20.76 -4.46 -11.89
CA LEU A 365 19.80 -3.37 -11.77
C LEU A 365 19.18 -3.22 -10.38
N LEU A 366 19.30 -4.23 -9.50
CA LEU A 366 18.57 -4.30 -8.23
C LEU A 366 18.75 -3.05 -7.37
N MET A 367 20.00 -2.60 -7.17
CA MET A 367 20.29 -1.42 -6.34
C MET A 367 19.70 -0.13 -6.93
N HIS A 368 19.72 0.00 -8.25
CA HIS A 368 19.12 1.14 -8.95
C HIS A 368 17.60 1.08 -8.95
N ALA A 369 17.02 -0.09 -9.10
CA ALA A 369 15.58 -0.32 -9.08
C ALA A 369 14.97 -0.09 -7.68
N MET A 370 15.69 -0.42 -6.61
CA MET A 370 15.26 -0.14 -5.24
C MET A 370 15.16 1.37 -4.92
N GLY A 371 15.84 2.24 -5.65
CA GLY A 371 15.71 3.68 -5.52
C GLY A 371 14.32 4.21 -5.88
N PRO A 372 13.76 3.94 -7.08
CA PRO A 372 12.38 4.29 -7.46
C PRO A 372 11.32 3.66 -6.57
N GLU A 373 11.46 2.38 -6.26
CA GLU A 373 10.50 1.58 -5.51
C GLU A 373 10.25 2.12 -4.11
N ARG A 374 11.30 2.42 -3.36
CA ARG A 374 11.21 2.99 -2.00
C ARG A 374 10.55 4.38 -1.96
N ARG A 375 10.46 5.07 -3.08
CA ARG A 375 9.83 6.38 -3.22
C ARG A 375 8.35 6.33 -3.55
N GLY A 376 7.88 5.27 -4.16
CA GLY A 376 6.47 5.03 -4.30
C GLY A 376 5.78 5.10 -2.94
N CYS A 377 6.35 4.45 -1.93
CA CYS A 377 5.89 4.48 -0.54
C CYS A 377 5.79 5.90 0.06
N TYR A 378 6.75 6.78 -0.21
CA TYR A 378 6.70 8.17 0.26
C TYR A 378 5.67 9.04 -0.45
N ARG A 379 5.44 8.79 -1.74
CA ARG A 379 4.54 9.63 -2.52
C ARG A 379 3.07 9.31 -2.32
N LEU A 380 2.75 8.08 -1.97
CA LEU A 380 1.39 7.67 -1.71
C LEU A 380 0.75 8.42 -0.53
N GLY A 381 1.54 8.73 0.52
CA GLY A 381 1.11 9.59 1.60
C GLY A 381 1.06 11.09 1.26
N CYS A 382 1.73 11.51 0.19
CA CYS A 382 2.09 12.93 -0.01
C CYS A 382 1.62 13.58 -1.31
N ARG A 383 0.87 12.92 -2.24
CA ARG A 383 0.58 13.58 -3.52
C ARG A 383 -0.88 13.86 -3.81
N ARG A 384 -1.17 15.15 -3.96
CA ARG A 384 -2.20 15.70 -4.86
C ARG A 384 -1.71 16.93 -5.63
N ARG A 385 -1.72 16.86 -6.94
CA ARG A 385 -2.08 17.94 -7.83
C ARG A 385 -3.10 17.40 -8.81
N PHE A 386 -4.30 17.97 -8.79
CA PHE A 386 -5.31 17.78 -9.81
C PHE A 386 -5.00 18.66 -11.01
N PRO A 387 -5.11 18.18 -12.25
CA PRO A 387 -5.20 19.05 -13.40
C PRO A 387 -6.65 19.43 -13.63
N ALA A 388 -6.83 20.68 -14.01
CA ALA A 388 -7.98 21.32 -14.60
C ALA A 388 -9.02 22.00 -13.68
N PRO A 389 -9.47 23.21 -14.07
CA PRO A 389 -10.41 24.05 -13.31
C PRO A 389 -11.79 23.41 -13.10
N ALA A 390 -12.26 22.58 -14.05
CA ALA A 390 -13.59 21.96 -13.98
C ALA A 390 -13.72 20.93 -12.84
N VAL A 391 -12.70 20.12 -12.62
CA VAL A 391 -12.68 19.15 -11.50
C VAL A 391 -12.54 19.89 -10.17
N ARG A 392 -11.87 21.04 -10.15
CA ARG A 392 -11.72 21.90 -8.98
C ARG A 392 -13.04 22.47 -8.49
N GLN A 393 -13.95 22.79 -9.42
CA GLN A 393 -15.26 23.34 -9.10
C GLN A 393 -16.16 22.28 -8.46
N ILE A 394 -16.25 21.11 -9.06
CA ILE A 394 -17.05 19.98 -8.57
C ILE A 394 -16.58 19.51 -7.18
N ILE A 395 -15.25 19.55 -6.95
CA ILE A 395 -14.65 19.17 -5.67
C ILE A 395 -14.88 20.22 -4.58
N LYS A 396 -14.83 21.52 -4.89
CA LYS A 396 -15.09 22.61 -3.93
C LYS A 396 -16.51 22.57 -3.38
N ASP A 397 -17.47 22.21 -4.21
CA ASP A 397 -18.88 22.24 -3.83
C ASP A 397 -19.32 21.02 -3.00
N LYS A 398 -18.59 19.91 -3.05
CA LYS A 398 -18.95 18.65 -2.34
C LYS A 398 -18.05 18.26 -1.17
N ILE A 399 -16.87 18.85 -0.98
CA ILE A 399 -15.95 18.48 0.12
C ILE A 399 -15.94 19.58 1.18
N LYS A 400 -16.77 19.44 2.20
CA LYS A 400 -16.77 20.28 3.41
C LYS A 400 -15.66 19.95 4.41
N ASN A 401 -14.82 18.94 4.17
CA ASN A 401 -13.79 18.53 5.12
C ASN A 401 -12.38 18.96 4.67
N PRO A 402 -11.77 19.95 5.32
CA PRO A 402 -10.49 20.53 4.92
C PRO A 402 -9.30 19.57 4.96
N ALA A 403 -9.36 18.50 5.77
CA ALA A 403 -8.29 17.51 5.89
C ALA A 403 -8.03 16.72 4.59
N VAL A 404 -9.08 16.50 3.78
CA VAL A 404 -8.99 15.76 2.51
C VAL A 404 -8.37 16.60 1.39
N LEU A 405 -8.62 17.91 1.40
CA LEU A 405 -8.12 18.85 0.39
C LEU A 405 -6.63 19.18 0.57
N PHE A 406 -6.18 19.22 1.81
CA PHE A 406 -4.84 19.68 2.16
C PHE A 406 -3.75 18.63 1.91
N SER A 407 -4.04 17.37 2.15
CA SER A 407 -3.09 16.24 2.04
C SER A 407 -2.38 16.15 0.68
N CYS A 408 -2.88 16.81 -0.34
CA CYS A 408 -2.51 16.55 -1.72
C CYS A 408 -1.84 17.69 -2.48
N ARG A 409 -1.97 18.92 -2.01
CA ARG A 409 -1.52 20.11 -2.77
C ARG A 409 -0.05 20.45 -2.61
N THR A 410 0.54 20.10 -1.50
CA THR A 410 1.81 20.67 -1.04
C THR A 410 3.05 19.80 -1.25
N ALA A 411 2.93 18.50 -1.26
CA ALA A 411 4.10 17.61 -1.33
C ALA A 411 4.84 17.62 -2.68
N GLY A 412 4.14 17.91 -3.78
CA GLY A 412 4.75 17.91 -5.12
C GLY A 412 5.76 19.04 -5.37
N ILE A 413 5.52 20.24 -4.82
CA ILE A 413 6.37 21.43 -5.07
C ILE A 413 7.62 21.42 -4.21
N PHE A 414 7.51 20.93 -2.97
CA PHE A 414 8.58 21.06 -1.98
C PHE A 414 9.70 20.04 -2.19
N TYR A 415 9.35 18.86 -2.68
CA TYR A 415 10.36 17.84 -2.93
C TYR A 415 11.34 18.23 -4.04
N VAL A 416 10.88 18.95 -5.04
CA VAL A 416 11.73 19.51 -6.11
C VAL A 416 12.63 20.62 -5.55
N ARG A 417 12.16 21.43 -4.61
CA ARG A 417 12.97 22.48 -3.97
C ARG A 417 13.97 21.92 -2.94
N ALA A 418 13.57 20.95 -2.13
CA ALA A 418 14.48 20.29 -1.18
C ALA A 418 15.58 19.49 -1.90
N ALA A 419 15.24 18.79 -2.97
CA ALA A 419 16.24 18.10 -3.80
C ALA A 419 17.22 19.07 -4.49
N ARG A 420 16.75 20.26 -4.92
CA ARG A 420 17.64 21.31 -5.46
C ARG A 420 18.52 21.95 -4.39
N PHE A 421 18.01 22.08 -3.16
CA PHE A 421 18.80 22.61 -2.04
C PHE A 421 19.92 21.66 -1.62
N LEU A 422 19.64 20.35 -1.53
CA LEU A 422 20.62 19.32 -1.22
C LEU A 422 21.62 19.09 -2.36
N ALA A 423 21.18 19.21 -3.63
CA ALA A 423 22.06 19.06 -4.80
C ALA A 423 23.02 20.26 -5.01
N ARG A 424 22.69 21.45 -4.48
CA ARG A 424 23.56 22.64 -4.61
C ARG A 424 24.76 22.66 -3.65
N ARG A 425 24.79 21.84 -2.61
CA ARG A 425 25.99 21.69 -1.78
C ARG A 425 26.96 20.69 -2.41
N ARG A 426 27.68 21.12 -3.47
CA ARG A 426 28.92 20.46 -3.91
C ARG A 426 29.96 20.62 -2.79
N PRO A 427 30.64 19.55 -2.37
CA PRO A 427 31.76 19.70 -1.47
C PRO A 427 32.84 20.55 -2.18
N ARG A 428 33.25 21.64 -1.55
CA ARG A 428 34.47 22.34 -1.97
C ARG A 428 35.62 21.33 -1.89
N LYS A 429 36.30 21.12 -3.04
CA LYS A 429 37.55 20.39 -3.07
C LYS A 429 38.54 21.13 -2.20
N TYR A 430 38.88 20.56 -1.07
CA TYR A 430 40.15 20.93 -0.41
C TYR A 430 41.27 20.32 -1.24
N LYS A 431 42.08 21.18 -1.86
CA LYS A 431 43.42 20.87 -2.29
C LYS A 431 44.30 20.90 -1.04
N ILE A 432 44.89 19.80 -0.71
CA ILE A 432 46.26 19.66 -0.17
C ILE A 432 46.86 18.48 -0.92
#